data_69d7b9d4c8cb1bb110e69b40bc88ac31
#
_entry.id   69d7b9d4c8cb1bb110e69b40bc88ac31
#
_cell.length_a   1.000
_cell.length_b   1.000
_cell.length_c   1.000
_cell.angle_alpha   90.00
_cell.angle_beta   90.00
_cell.angle_gamma   90.00
#
_symmetry.space_group_name_H-M   'P 1'
#
loop_
_entity.id
_entity.type
_entity.pdbx_description
1 polymer ?
#
loop_
_entity_poly.entity_id
_entity_poly.type
_entity_poly.pdbx_seq_one_letter_code
_entity_poly.pdbx_strand_id
1 'polypeptide(L)'
;GAKEVLRPGPPGTSYTFDSETIAAVNPGPMLGPVWNGQPTDIINILYADNAEFSHPLNDHPLAAIAANGSSITVSNLTPLNRMDNPIRVGDLIALSNAKGSTLQYVTDVSGQTITFGANDPMNLNQPGAPAGSVTQIGNGDGTFPTTTAMRVYLITYYLDFNEDPETPRLIRRINNDPGRTVALILENLQLSYDLVDGVTNPTAVKNAVSPNSPSQIRKANILLSGRSAAKNRTTGDFLRRSLTTQVSLRSLSYIDRYE
;
A
#
# COMPACT_ATOMS: atom_id res chain seq x y z
N GLY A 1 16.69 -0.79 16.56
CA GLY A 1 15.30 -1.08 16.32
C GLY A 1 14.99 -0.92 14.83
N ALA A 2 13.96 -1.58 14.35
CA ALA A 2 13.49 -1.38 13.00
C ALA A 2 13.18 0.11 12.78
N LYS A 3 13.48 0.64 11.60
CA LYS A 3 13.05 1.99 11.22
C LYS A 3 11.53 2.02 11.08
N GLU A 4 10.92 3.15 11.39
CA GLU A 4 9.50 3.34 11.09
C GLU A 4 9.28 3.32 9.58
N VAL A 5 8.34 2.50 9.13
CA VAL A 5 7.98 2.43 7.71
C VAL A 5 7.16 3.66 7.34
N LEU A 6 7.65 4.41 6.36
CA LEU A 6 6.97 5.62 5.90
C LEU A 6 5.75 5.26 5.04
N ARG A 7 4.66 5.94 5.31
CA ARG A 7 3.37 5.77 4.63
C ARG A 7 3.21 6.82 3.55
N PRO A 8 2.96 6.44 2.29
CA PRO A 8 2.63 7.42 1.26
C PRO A 8 1.33 8.18 1.59
N GLY A 9 1.36 9.49 1.39
CA GLY A 9 0.24 10.40 1.70
C GLY A 9 0.41 11.76 1.02
N PRO A 10 -0.36 12.79 1.45
CA PRO A 10 -0.25 14.16 0.96
C PRO A 10 1.16 14.72 1.08
N PRO A 11 1.60 15.54 0.12
CA PRO A 11 2.91 16.20 0.18
C PRO A 11 3.06 17.10 1.43
N GLY A 12 4.31 17.24 1.89
CA GLY A 12 4.65 18.16 2.99
C GLY A 12 4.48 17.59 4.39
N THR A 13 3.94 16.39 4.54
CA THR A 13 3.82 15.69 5.83
C THR A 13 4.36 14.27 5.68
N SER A 14 5.17 13.85 6.65
CA SER A 14 5.60 12.46 6.76
C SER A 14 4.60 11.69 7.62
N TYR A 15 4.13 10.58 7.09
CA TYR A 15 3.24 9.66 7.79
C TYR A 15 3.95 8.32 7.98
N THR A 16 3.60 7.61 9.04
CA THR A 16 4.08 6.24 9.30
C THR A 16 2.92 5.26 9.33
N PHE A 17 3.21 3.99 9.13
CA PHE A 17 2.23 2.94 9.40
C PHE A 17 2.16 2.69 10.92
N ASP A 18 0.97 2.39 11.42
CA ASP A 18 0.73 2.08 12.84
C ASP A 18 1.37 0.73 13.26
N SER A 19 1.85 -0.05 12.31
CA SER A 19 2.43 -1.37 12.50
C SER A 19 3.56 -1.61 11.52
N GLU A 20 4.54 -2.42 11.91
CA GLU A 20 5.58 -2.94 11.00
C GLU A 20 5.01 -3.90 9.94
N THR A 21 3.77 -4.37 10.12
CA THR A 21 3.08 -5.22 9.16
C THR A 21 2.16 -4.38 8.28
N ILE A 22 2.44 -4.35 6.99
CA ILE A 22 1.58 -3.71 5.99
C ILE A 22 0.52 -4.74 5.56
N ALA A 23 -0.72 -4.48 5.91
CA ALA A 23 -1.86 -5.31 5.52
C ALA A 23 -2.34 -5.00 4.09
N ALA A 24 -3.27 -5.83 3.58
CA ALA A 24 -3.89 -5.57 2.28
C ALA A 24 -4.67 -4.24 2.26
N VAL A 25 -5.28 -3.87 3.38
CA VAL A 25 -5.91 -2.56 3.57
C VAL A 25 -5.38 -1.94 4.85
N ASN A 26 -4.88 -0.72 4.75
CA ASN A 26 -4.32 0.02 5.88
C ASN A 26 -5.10 1.32 6.07
N PRO A 27 -5.95 1.40 7.11
CA PRO A 27 -6.66 2.62 7.48
C PRO A 27 -5.71 3.78 7.82
N GLY A 28 -6.13 4.99 7.52
CA GLY A 28 -5.44 6.23 7.87
C GLY A 28 -6.45 7.31 8.25
N PRO A 29 -7.20 7.09 9.35
CA PRO A 29 -8.22 8.04 9.78
C PRO A 29 -7.59 9.36 10.15
N MET A 30 -8.20 10.45 9.71
CA MET A 30 -7.81 11.84 10.03
C MET A 30 -6.38 12.24 9.62
N LEU A 31 -5.71 11.43 8.78
CA LEU A 31 -4.34 11.74 8.31
C LEU A 31 -4.32 12.65 7.08
N GLY A 32 -5.44 12.79 6.39
CA GLY A 32 -5.55 13.68 5.23
C GLY A 32 -5.73 15.15 5.62
N PRO A 33 -5.70 16.04 4.62
CA PRO A 33 -5.87 17.48 4.85
C PRO A 33 -7.21 17.81 5.49
N VAL A 34 -7.22 18.91 6.22
CA VAL A 34 -8.44 19.44 6.88
C VAL A 34 -9.23 20.30 5.90
N TRP A 35 -10.52 19.99 5.73
CA TRP A 35 -11.47 20.78 4.98
C TRP A 35 -12.65 21.23 5.88
N ASN A 36 -12.90 22.54 5.94
CA ASN A 36 -13.95 23.13 6.80
C ASN A 36 -13.90 22.62 8.26
N GLY A 37 -12.71 22.52 8.83
CA GLY A 37 -12.49 22.03 10.20
C GLY A 37 -12.61 20.52 10.39
N GLN A 38 -12.83 19.76 9.33
CA GLN A 38 -12.90 18.30 9.39
C GLN A 38 -11.69 17.68 8.68
N PRO A 39 -10.87 16.85 9.37
CA PRO A 39 -9.81 16.10 8.73
C PRO A 39 -10.39 15.03 7.81
N THR A 40 -9.72 14.80 6.69
CA THR A 40 -10.03 13.72 5.75
C THR A 40 -9.20 12.49 6.05
N ASP A 41 -9.58 11.36 5.46
CA ASP A 41 -8.88 10.09 5.67
C ASP A 41 -7.91 9.80 4.52
N ILE A 42 -6.90 8.97 4.80
CA ILE A 42 -6.03 8.33 3.81
C ILE A 42 -6.30 6.82 3.85
N ILE A 43 -6.21 6.16 2.71
CA ILE A 43 -6.22 4.70 2.66
C ILE A 43 -5.04 4.21 1.81
N ASN A 44 -4.34 3.17 2.29
CA ASN A 44 -3.34 2.46 1.51
C ASN A 44 -3.82 1.02 1.29
N ILE A 45 -3.75 0.58 0.05
CA ILE A 45 -4.20 -0.74 -0.39
C ILE A 45 -3.00 -1.45 -1.01
N LEU A 46 -2.58 -2.58 -0.42
CA LEU A 46 -1.54 -3.44 -0.95
C LEU A 46 -2.19 -4.60 -1.71
N TYR A 47 -1.82 -4.78 -2.97
CA TYR A 47 -2.29 -5.90 -3.75
C TYR A 47 -1.19 -6.46 -4.67
N ALA A 48 -1.31 -7.75 -5.00
CA ALA A 48 -0.40 -8.42 -5.91
C ALA A 48 -0.64 -7.98 -7.36
N ASP A 49 0.43 -7.89 -8.13
CA ASP A 49 0.34 -7.73 -9.58
C ASP A 49 -0.08 -9.07 -10.20
N ASN A 50 -1.37 -9.22 -10.45
CA ASN A 50 -1.95 -10.42 -11.07
C ASN A 50 -2.02 -10.33 -12.61
N ALA A 51 -1.18 -9.54 -13.24
CA ALA A 51 -1.09 -9.55 -14.71
C ALA A 51 -0.69 -10.95 -15.17
N GLU A 52 -1.69 -11.74 -15.59
CA GLU A 52 -1.64 -13.20 -15.74
C GLU A 52 -0.59 -13.73 -16.71
N PHE A 53 0.01 -12.87 -17.54
CA PHE A 53 0.89 -13.32 -18.63
C PHE A 53 2.24 -12.60 -18.72
N SER A 54 2.57 -11.71 -17.79
CA SER A 54 3.80 -10.92 -17.90
C SER A 54 4.42 -10.49 -16.58
N HIS A 55 4.14 -11.21 -15.47
CA HIS A 55 4.81 -10.89 -14.21
C HIS A 55 6.25 -11.41 -14.29
N PRO A 56 7.27 -10.54 -14.29
CA PRO A 56 8.64 -10.96 -14.51
C PRO A 56 9.19 -11.91 -13.44
N LEU A 57 8.50 -12.05 -12.31
CA LEU A 57 8.92 -12.94 -11.21
C LEU A 57 8.14 -14.25 -11.15
N ASN A 58 6.91 -14.33 -11.70
CA ASN A 58 6.10 -15.56 -11.59
C ASN A 58 6.68 -16.75 -12.34
N ASP A 59 7.33 -16.50 -13.48
CA ASP A 59 7.94 -17.55 -14.31
C ASP A 59 9.44 -17.75 -14.04
N HIS A 60 9.99 -17.01 -13.06
CA HIS A 60 11.43 -16.96 -12.82
C HIS A 60 11.75 -17.29 -11.37
N PRO A 61 12.12 -18.54 -11.08
CA PRO A 61 12.54 -18.92 -9.73
C PRO A 61 13.76 -18.09 -9.31
N LEU A 62 13.85 -17.78 -8.02
CA LEU A 62 15.03 -17.12 -7.47
C LEU A 62 16.25 -18.03 -7.62
N ALA A 63 17.31 -17.50 -8.20
CA ALA A 63 18.60 -18.17 -8.27
C ALA A 63 19.40 -18.00 -6.98
N ALA A 64 19.30 -16.80 -6.37
CA ALA A 64 19.99 -16.47 -5.14
C ALA A 64 19.31 -15.33 -4.37
N ILE A 65 19.56 -15.30 -3.07
CA ILE A 65 19.28 -14.19 -2.17
C ILE A 65 20.60 -13.85 -1.49
N ALA A 66 21.00 -12.57 -1.48
CA ALA A 66 22.21 -12.14 -0.78
C ALA A 66 22.08 -12.42 0.72
N ALA A 67 23.16 -12.91 1.35
CA ALA A 67 23.16 -13.31 2.76
C ALA A 67 22.71 -12.19 3.73
N ASN A 68 22.99 -10.93 3.39
CA ASN A 68 22.52 -9.76 4.13
C ASN A 68 21.15 -9.25 3.69
N GLY A 69 20.47 -9.93 2.78
CA GLY A 69 19.16 -9.55 2.27
C GLY A 69 19.13 -8.28 1.38
N SER A 70 20.29 -7.83 0.88
CA SER A 70 20.37 -6.61 0.07
C SER A 70 19.95 -6.76 -1.39
N SER A 71 19.82 -8.01 -1.88
CA SER A 71 19.43 -8.27 -3.26
C SER A 71 18.90 -9.69 -3.46
N ILE A 72 18.17 -9.85 -4.56
CA ILE A 72 17.79 -11.16 -5.11
C ILE A 72 18.25 -11.26 -6.57
N THR A 73 18.50 -12.47 -7.02
CA THR A 73 18.83 -12.78 -8.41
C THR A 73 17.86 -13.83 -8.93
N VAL A 74 17.32 -13.61 -10.12
CA VAL A 74 16.43 -14.57 -10.80
C VAL A 74 17.23 -15.40 -11.81
N SER A 75 16.75 -16.61 -12.13
CA SER A 75 17.48 -17.54 -13.01
C SER A 75 17.16 -17.38 -14.50
N ASN A 76 16.45 -16.34 -14.90
CA ASN A 76 16.12 -16.11 -16.30
C ASN A 76 17.31 -15.53 -17.09
N LEU A 77 17.38 -15.88 -18.38
CA LEU A 77 18.37 -15.32 -19.31
C LEU A 77 18.04 -13.91 -19.80
N THR A 78 16.76 -13.51 -19.74
CA THR A 78 16.32 -12.16 -20.14
C THR A 78 16.48 -11.18 -18.98
N PRO A 79 17.22 -10.09 -19.15
CA PRO A 79 17.32 -9.08 -18.11
C PRO A 79 15.96 -8.51 -17.71
N LEU A 80 15.70 -8.38 -16.42
CA LEU A 80 14.42 -7.95 -15.86
C LEU A 80 13.94 -6.59 -16.35
N ASN A 81 14.86 -5.69 -16.71
CA ASN A 81 14.58 -4.36 -17.23
C ASN A 81 14.25 -4.33 -18.74
N ARG A 82 14.30 -5.47 -19.44
CA ARG A 82 14.02 -5.59 -20.87
C ARG A 82 12.79 -6.43 -21.19
N MET A 83 12.05 -6.85 -20.19
CA MET A 83 10.77 -7.56 -20.34
C MET A 83 9.65 -6.60 -20.75
N ASP A 84 8.55 -7.10 -21.27
CA ASP A 84 7.37 -6.28 -21.64
C ASP A 84 6.78 -5.56 -20.41
N ASN A 85 6.88 -6.17 -19.23
CA ASN A 85 6.48 -5.58 -17.94
C ASN A 85 7.68 -5.55 -16.98
N PRO A 86 8.67 -4.67 -17.20
CA PRO A 86 9.93 -4.70 -16.49
C PRO A 86 9.77 -4.36 -15.01
N ILE A 87 10.62 -4.95 -14.17
CA ILE A 87 10.87 -4.47 -12.82
C ILE A 87 11.66 -3.16 -12.90
N ARG A 88 11.27 -2.17 -12.13
CA ARG A 88 11.86 -0.82 -12.13
C ARG A 88 12.23 -0.39 -10.72
N VAL A 89 13.13 0.57 -10.63
CA VAL A 89 13.34 1.34 -9.40
C VAL A 89 12.01 1.97 -8.99
N GLY A 90 11.61 1.80 -7.72
CA GLY A 90 10.32 2.24 -7.21
C GLY A 90 9.27 1.14 -7.09
N ASP A 91 9.48 -0.01 -7.71
CA ASP A 91 8.60 -1.17 -7.52
C ASP A 91 8.74 -1.75 -6.10
N LEU A 92 7.70 -2.41 -5.65
CA LEU A 92 7.68 -3.17 -4.40
C LEU A 92 7.68 -4.67 -4.70
N ILE A 93 8.56 -5.40 -4.01
CA ILE A 93 8.68 -6.84 -4.11
C ILE A 93 8.33 -7.48 -2.77
N ALA A 94 7.30 -8.30 -2.76
CA ALA A 94 6.98 -9.18 -1.64
C ALA A 94 7.75 -10.48 -1.80
N LEU A 95 8.50 -10.85 -0.77
CA LEU A 95 9.23 -12.11 -0.66
C LEU A 95 8.56 -12.96 0.42
N SER A 96 8.31 -14.24 0.13
CA SER A 96 7.61 -15.13 1.05
C SER A 96 8.18 -16.54 1.03
N ASN A 97 8.27 -17.16 2.21
CA ASN A 97 8.66 -18.54 2.41
C ASN A 97 8.07 -19.13 3.69
N ALA A 98 8.48 -20.32 4.08
CA ALA A 98 7.98 -21.02 5.27
C ALA A 98 8.22 -20.26 6.60
N LYS A 99 9.11 -19.27 6.64
CA LYS A 99 9.41 -18.47 7.84
C LYS A 99 8.61 -17.17 7.92
N GLY A 100 7.97 -16.75 6.81
CA GLY A 100 7.17 -15.53 6.78
C GLY A 100 7.27 -14.79 5.46
N SER A 101 6.95 -13.50 5.51
CA SER A 101 6.96 -12.61 4.35
C SER A 101 7.65 -11.29 4.71
N THR A 102 8.26 -10.67 3.72
CA THR A 102 8.83 -9.33 3.84
C THR A 102 8.56 -8.53 2.57
N LEU A 103 8.44 -7.22 2.71
CA LEU A 103 8.22 -6.28 1.61
C LEU A 103 9.48 -5.43 1.44
N GLN A 104 9.96 -5.31 0.21
CA GLN A 104 11.15 -4.56 -0.10
C GLN A 104 10.92 -3.57 -1.24
N TYR A 105 11.60 -2.43 -1.20
CA TYR A 105 11.58 -1.39 -2.23
C TYR A 105 12.75 -1.60 -3.19
N VAL A 106 12.49 -1.61 -4.49
CA VAL A 106 13.52 -1.75 -5.53
C VAL A 106 14.31 -0.45 -5.66
N THR A 107 15.60 -0.48 -5.36
CA THR A 107 16.49 0.67 -5.48
C THR A 107 17.39 0.61 -6.71
N ASP A 108 17.62 -0.57 -7.27
CA ASP A 108 18.33 -0.78 -8.53
C ASP A 108 17.95 -2.10 -9.19
N VAL A 109 18.05 -2.15 -10.52
CA VAL A 109 17.84 -3.36 -11.32
C VAL A 109 18.97 -3.47 -12.34
N SER A 110 19.80 -4.49 -12.20
CA SER A 110 20.93 -4.74 -13.08
C SER A 110 20.95 -6.19 -13.59
N GLY A 111 20.72 -6.36 -14.89
CA GLY A 111 20.64 -7.70 -15.49
C GLY A 111 19.49 -8.50 -14.88
N GLN A 112 19.84 -9.54 -14.12
CA GLN A 112 18.90 -10.43 -13.41
C GLN A 112 18.85 -10.17 -11.90
N THR A 113 19.49 -9.11 -11.43
CA THR A 113 19.60 -8.79 -10.01
C THR A 113 18.73 -7.60 -9.68
N ILE A 114 17.90 -7.74 -8.63
CA ILE A 114 17.12 -6.69 -8.00
C ILE A 114 17.80 -6.32 -6.69
N THR A 115 18.10 -5.03 -6.49
CA THR A 115 18.76 -4.53 -5.29
C THR A 115 17.78 -3.82 -4.37
N PHE A 116 17.92 -4.07 -3.07
CA PHE A 116 17.18 -3.47 -1.98
C PHE A 116 18.16 -2.66 -1.10
N GLY A 117 18.63 -1.55 -1.62
CA GLY A 117 19.58 -0.67 -0.93
C GLY A 117 18.95 0.03 0.27
N ALA A 118 19.76 0.33 1.28
CA ALA A 118 19.33 1.17 2.40
C ALA A 118 18.94 2.58 1.92
N ASN A 119 18.14 3.30 2.74
CA ASN A 119 17.67 4.66 2.48
C ASN A 119 16.67 4.78 1.32
N ASP A 120 15.85 3.74 1.10
CA ASP A 120 14.69 3.88 0.24
C ASP A 120 13.68 4.89 0.83
N PRO A 121 12.84 5.51 -0.02
CA PRO A 121 11.94 6.59 0.41
C PRO A 121 10.80 6.15 1.34
N MET A 122 10.63 4.84 1.55
CA MET A 122 9.61 4.28 2.44
C MET A 122 10.21 3.65 3.71
N ASN A 123 11.54 3.63 3.87
CA ASN A 123 12.26 2.95 4.96
C ASN A 123 11.95 1.44 5.06
N LEU A 124 11.61 0.80 3.95
CA LEU A 124 11.32 -0.64 3.91
C LEU A 124 12.60 -1.47 3.96
N ASN A 125 13.66 -1.01 3.27
CA ASN A 125 14.88 -1.78 3.13
C ASN A 125 15.82 -1.54 4.32
N GLN A 126 16.18 -2.62 5.01
CA GLN A 126 17.13 -2.58 6.12
C GLN A 126 18.14 -3.73 5.97
N PRO A 127 19.00 -3.72 4.95
CA PRO A 127 19.93 -4.81 4.68
C PRO A 127 20.79 -5.13 5.91
N GLY A 128 20.87 -6.42 6.25
CA GLY A 128 21.63 -6.89 7.42
C GLY A 128 20.96 -6.69 8.77
N ALA A 129 19.83 -5.97 8.85
CA ALA A 129 19.11 -5.83 10.11
C ALA A 129 18.31 -7.11 10.44
N PRO A 130 18.18 -7.47 11.74
CA PRO A 130 17.43 -8.67 12.15
C PRO A 130 15.91 -8.53 11.95
N ALA A 131 15.40 -7.32 11.80
CA ALA A 131 13.99 -7.03 11.53
C ALA A 131 13.86 -5.97 10.42
N GLY A 132 12.76 -6.00 9.66
CA GLY A 132 12.51 -5.08 8.56
C GLY A 132 13.38 -5.33 7.34
N SER A 133 13.91 -6.53 7.17
CA SER A 133 14.75 -6.90 6.03
C SER A 133 14.46 -8.32 5.54
N VAL A 134 15.04 -8.69 4.39
CA VAL A 134 14.92 -10.06 3.86
C VAL A 134 15.53 -11.08 4.84
N THR A 135 16.50 -10.71 5.66
CA THR A 135 17.13 -11.63 6.62
C THR A 135 16.19 -12.18 7.67
N GLN A 136 15.07 -11.48 7.99
CA GLN A 136 14.08 -11.99 8.95
C GLN A 136 13.38 -13.27 8.48
N ILE A 137 13.36 -13.55 7.17
CA ILE A 137 12.84 -14.80 6.61
C ILE A 137 13.96 -15.80 6.24
N GLY A 138 15.20 -15.52 6.66
CA GLY A 138 16.38 -16.40 6.50
C GLY A 138 16.54 -17.39 7.65
N ASN A 139 17.52 -18.30 7.49
CA ASN A 139 17.86 -19.30 8.50
C ASN A 139 18.78 -18.77 9.62
N GLY A 140 19.30 -17.54 9.48
CA GLY A 140 20.22 -16.93 10.43
C GLY A 140 21.70 -17.19 10.13
N ASP A 141 22.00 -18.12 9.24
CA ASP A 141 23.34 -18.47 8.74
C ASP A 141 23.66 -17.85 7.37
N GLY A 142 22.80 -16.94 6.90
CA GLY A 142 22.90 -16.34 5.57
C GLY A 142 22.25 -17.16 4.46
N THR A 143 21.63 -18.31 4.78
CA THR A 143 20.85 -19.11 3.84
C THR A 143 19.35 -18.84 3.99
N PHE A 144 18.56 -19.22 2.98
CA PHE A 144 17.11 -19.01 2.94
C PHE A 144 16.40 -20.31 2.54
N PRO A 145 15.21 -20.59 3.12
CA PRO A 145 14.30 -21.58 2.58
C PRO A 145 13.91 -21.24 1.13
N THR A 146 13.28 -22.17 0.42
CA THR A 146 12.68 -21.88 -0.89
C THR A 146 11.76 -20.66 -0.78
N THR A 147 12.12 -19.59 -1.47
CA THR A 147 11.48 -18.29 -1.38
C THR A 147 10.87 -17.91 -2.71
N THR A 148 9.64 -17.43 -2.68
CA THR A 148 8.97 -16.83 -3.83
C THR A 148 9.07 -15.31 -3.77
N ALA A 149 9.13 -14.68 -4.94
CA ALA A 149 9.13 -13.24 -5.08
C ALA A 149 7.96 -12.82 -5.98
N MET A 150 7.28 -11.74 -5.61
CA MET A 150 6.13 -11.21 -6.34
C MET A 150 6.17 -9.69 -6.33
N ARG A 151 5.93 -9.06 -7.48
CA ARG A 151 5.70 -7.62 -7.51
C ARG A 151 4.33 -7.31 -6.91
N VAL A 152 4.29 -6.29 -6.08
CA VAL A 152 3.07 -5.77 -5.46
C VAL A 152 2.97 -4.26 -5.64
N TYR A 153 1.76 -3.74 -5.53
CA TYR A 153 1.49 -2.31 -5.60
C TYR A 153 0.86 -1.84 -4.29
N LEU A 154 1.39 -0.75 -3.76
CA LEU A 154 0.78 -0.01 -2.67
C LEU A 154 0.06 1.22 -3.24
N ILE A 155 -1.26 1.15 -3.34
CA ILE A 155 -2.08 2.24 -3.83
C ILE A 155 -2.54 3.10 -2.66
N THR A 156 -2.29 4.40 -2.76
CA THR A 156 -2.74 5.38 -1.76
C THR A 156 -3.76 6.31 -2.37
N TYR A 157 -4.88 6.51 -1.67
CA TYR A 157 -5.86 7.53 -2.00
C TYR A 157 -5.93 8.56 -0.87
N TYR A 158 -5.94 9.84 -1.25
CA TYR A 158 -6.08 10.98 -0.35
C TYR A 158 -6.62 12.20 -1.10
N LEU A 159 -7.14 13.17 -0.36
CA LEU A 159 -7.49 14.47 -0.92
C LEU A 159 -6.30 15.42 -0.89
N ASP A 160 -6.18 16.26 -1.90
CA ASP A 160 -5.16 17.31 -2.00
C ASP A 160 -5.83 18.67 -2.26
N PHE A 161 -5.44 19.64 -1.45
CA PHE A 161 -5.91 21.04 -1.52
C PHE A 161 -4.76 22.02 -1.77
N ASN A 162 -3.52 21.52 -1.90
CA ASN A 162 -2.33 22.36 -1.87
C ASN A 162 -2.09 23.12 -3.17
N GLU A 163 -2.35 22.52 -4.33
CA GLU A 163 -2.13 23.19 -5.62
C GLU A 163 -3.20 24.26 -5.89
N ASP A 164 -4.46 23.91 -5.60
CA ASP A 164 -5.59 24.81 -5.79
C ASP A 164 -6.67 24.48 -4.75
N PRO A 165 -6.75 25.25 -3.64
CA PRO A 165 -7.78 25.08 -2.62
C PRO A 165 -9.20 25.24 -3.16
N GLU A 166 -9.39 26.00 -4.25
CA GLU A 166 -10.69 26.15 -4.89
C GLU A 166 -11.08 24.94 -5.74
N THR A 167 -10.12 24.04 -6.06
CA THR A 167 -10.39 22.83 -6.81
C THR A 167 -9.78 21.60 -6.12
N PRO A 168 -10.34 21.19 -4.97
CA PRO A 168 -9.85 20.02 -4.22
C PRO A 168 -9.91 18.77 -5.08
N ARG A 169 -8.87 17.93 -4.96
CA ARG A 169 -8.66 16.77 -5.83
C ARG A 169 -8.55 15.48 -5.04
N LEU A 170 -9.12 14.40 -5.58
CA LEU A 170 -8.79 13.05 -5.14
C LEU A 170 -7.54 12.59 -5.90
N ILE A 171 -6.52 12.26 -5.16
CA ILE A 171 -5.25 11.77 -5.69
C ILE A 171 -5.15 10.26 -5.49
N ARG A 172 -4.67 9.57 -6.53
CA ARG A 172 -4.20 8.19 -6.48
C ARG A 172 -2.69 8.18 -6.64
N ARG A 173 -2.00 7.55 -5.72
CA ARG A 173 -0.55 7.36 -5.77
C ARG A 173 -0.23 5.86 -5.80
N ILE A 174 0.75 5.45 -6.59
CA ILE A 174 1.24 4.06 -6.68
C ILE A 174 2.63 4.03 -6.05
N ASN A 175 2.85 3.18 -5.07
CA ASN A 175 4.10 3.08 -4.32
C ASN A 175 4.53 4.47 -3.84
N ASN A 176 5.75 4.88 -4.20
CA ASN A 176 6.25 6.23 -3.93
C ASN A 176 6.28 7.14 -5.17
N ASP A 177 5.63 6.76 -6.26
CA ASP A 177 5.54 7.59 -7.47
C ASP A 177 4.74 8.88 -7.22
N PRO A 178 4.89 9.90 -8.07
CA PRO A 178 4.05 11.10 -8.02
C PRO A 178 2.56 10.75 -8.09
N GLY A 179 1.76 11.42 -7.26
CA GLY A 179 0.33 11.25 -7.27
C GLY A 179 -0.32 11.73 -8.57
N ARG A 180 -1.41 11.07 -8.97
CA ARG A 180 -2.22 11.44 -10.13
C ARG A 180 -3.64 11.79 -9.70
N THR A 181 -4.17 12.89 -10.21
CA THR A 181 -5.57 13.27 -9.98
C THR A 181 -6.50 12.27 -10.66
N VAL A 182 -7.45 11.73 -9.88
CA VAL A 182 -8.47 10.79 -10.38
C VAL A 182 -9.88 11.39 -10.35
N ALA A 183 -10.10 12.41 -9.53
CA ALA A 183 -11.35 13.16 -9.51
C ALA A 183 -11.10 14.59 -8.99
N LEU A 184 -11.94 15.51 -9.44
CA LEU A 184 -11.90 16.92 -9.10
C LEU A 184 -13.06 17.32 -8.20
N ILE A 185 -12.86 18.37 -7.41
CA ILE A 185 -13.89 19.06 -6.62
C ILE A 185 -14.51 18.12 -5.56
N LEU A 186 -13.66 17.30 -4.95
CA LEU A 186 -14.03 16.47 -3.80
C LEU A 186 -13.55 17.11 -2.51
N GLU A 187 -14.51 17.45 -1.65
CA GLU A 187 -14.28 18.19 -0.40
C GLU A 187 -14.13 17.27 0.81
N ASN A 188 -14.58 16.02 0.74
CA ASN A 188 -14.50 15.10 1.87
C ASN A 188 -14.28 13.64 1.41
N LEU A 189 -13.42 12.94 2.12
CA LEU A 189 -13.18 11.50 2.05
C LEU A 189 -13.19 10.98 3.47
N GLN A 190 -14.15 10.13 3.81
CA GLN A 190 -14.23 9.45 5.10
C GLN A 190 -14.38 7.95 4.89
N LEU A 191 -13.66 7.19 5.69
CA LEU A 191 -13.62 5.76 5.62
C LEU A 191 -14.00 5.15 6.97
N SER A 192 -14.69 4.03 6.94
CA SER A 192 -14.86 3.17 8.08
C SER A 192 -14.91 1.71 7.63
N TYR A 193 -14.73 0.79 8.56
CA TYR A 193 -14.51 -0.61 8.23
C TYR A 193 -15.38 -1.51 9.07
N ASP A 194 -15.84 -2.61 8.47
CA ASP A 194 -16.48 -3.71 9.18
C ASP A 194 -15.44 -4.82 9.33
N LEU A 195 -15.24 -5.27 10.55
CA LEU A 195 -14.25 -6.26 10.92
C LEU A 195 -14.91 -7.62 11.18
N VAL A 196 -14.12 -8.67 11.03
CA VAL A 196 -14.50 -10.03 11.47
C VAL A 196 -13.42 -10.52 12.42
N ASP A 197 -13.75 -10.55 13.71
CA ASP A 197 -12.89 -11.04 14.80
C ASP A 197 -13.37 -12.39 15.36
N GLY A 198 -14.51 -12.89 14.85
CA GLY A 198 -15.13 -14.13 15.32
C GLY A 198 -15.91 -13.99 16.64
N VAL A 199 -15.96 -12.82 17.24
CA VAL A 199 -16.64 -12.56 18.53
C VAL A 199 -17.66 -11.44 18.40
N THR A 200 -17.21 -10.19 18.28
CA THR A 200 -18.07 -9.01 18.25
C THR A 200 -18.37 -8.52 16.84
N ASN A 201 -17.48 -8.83 15.90
CA ASN A 201 -17.56 -8.40 14.50
C ASN A 201 -17.93 -6.91 14.37
N PRO A 202 -17.10 -6.00 14.90
CA PRO A 202 -17.44 -4.59 14.98
C PRO A 202 -17.61 -3.97 13.60
N THR A 203 -18.58 -3.08 13.48
CA THR A 203 -18.91 -2.37 12.23
C THR A 203 -18.60 -0.89 12.32
N ALA A 204 -18.39 -0.26 11.18
CA ALA A 204 -18.16 1.19 11.04
C ALA A 204 -17.00 1.73 11.90
N VAL A 205 -16.00 0.89 12.22
CA VAL A 205 -14.82 1.35 12.96
C VAL A 205 -13.92 2.20 12.07
N LYS A 206 -13.32 3.25 12.64
CA LYS A 206 -12.45 4.16 11.88
C LYS A 206 -11.04 3.60 11.68
N ASN A 207 -10.55 2.81 12.62
CA ASN A 207 -9.25 2.17 12.54
C ASN A 207 -9.31 0.75 13.12
N ALA A 208 -8.52 -0.15 12.56
CA ALA A 208 -8.40 -1.53 13.02
C ALA A 208 -7.11 -1.68 13.84
N VAL A 209 -7.09 -1.10 15.04
CA VAL A 209 -5.97 -1.19 15.99
C VAL A 209 -6.27 -2.17 17.11
N SER A 210 -5.25 -2.54 17.87
CA SER A 210 -5.37 -3.47 19.00
C SER A 210 -6.62 -3.19 19.89
N PRO A 211 -7.39 -4.22 20.26
CA PRO A 211 -7.16 -5.66 20.07
C PRO A 211 -7.44 -6.18 18.64
N ASN A 212 -7.97 -5.36 17.76
CA ASN A 212 -8.20 -5.71 16.36
C ASN A 212 -6.95 -5.44 15.49
N SER A 213 -7.00 -5.91 14.24
CA SER A 213 -5.95 -5.64 13.27
C SER A 213 -6.52 -5.37 11.87
N PRO A 214 -5.77 -4.70 10.98
CA PRO A 214 -6.20 -4.47 9.59
C PRO A 214 -6.50 -5.75 8.80
N SER A 215 -5.93 -6.88 9.17
CA SER A 215 -6.21 -8.18 8.53
C SER A 215 -7.65 -8.69 8.74
N GLN A 216 -8.35 -8.16 9.74
CA GLN A 216 -9.75 -8.48 10.03
C GLN A 216 -10.75 -7.66 9.21
N ILE A 217 -10.30 -6.66 8.46
CA ILE A 217 -11.19 -5.84 7.62
C ILE A 217 -11.81 -6.72 6.53
N ARG A 218 -13.16 -6.72 6.46
CA ARG A 218 -13.93 -7.45 5.44
C ARG A 218 -14.72 -6.55 4.53
N LYS A 219 -15.06 -5.35 5.01
CA LYS A 219 -15.73 -4.35 4.21
C LYS A 219 -15.13 -2.97 4.49
N ALA A 220 -15.10 -2.14 3.46
CA ALA A 220 -14.79 -0.73 3.57
C ALA A 220 -16.04 0.10 3.22
N ASN A 221 -16.44 0.97 4.13
CA ASN A 221 -17.51 1.94 3.93
C ASN A 221 -16.86 3.26 3.53
N ILE A 222 -17.28 3.82 2.41
CA ILE A 222 -16.67 5.00 1.79
C ILE A 222 -17.71 6.10 1.72
N LEU A 223 -17.42 7.26 2.28
CA LEU A 223 -18.16 8.49 2.09
C LEU A 223 -17.31 9.48 1.29
N LEU A 224 -17.80 9.88 0.15
CA LEU A 224 -17.23 10.94 -0.68
C LEU A 224 -18.22 12.10 -0.74
N SER A 225 -17.74 13.32 -0.55
CA SER A 225 -18.54 14.52 -0.77
C SER A 225 -17.83 15.44 -1.76
N GLY A 226 -18.62 15.98 -2.68
CA GLY A 226 -18.13 16.92 -3.67
C GLY A 226 -19.09 18.08 -3.85
N ARG A 227 -18.68 19.08 -4.62
CA ARG A 227 -19.48 20.24 -4.94
C ARG A 227 -19.49 20.55 -6.43
N SER A 228 -20.39 21.45 -6.83
CA SER A 228 -20.36 21.99 -8.21
C SER A 228 -19.11 22.85 -8.43
N ALA A 229 -18.64 22.92 -9.68
CA ALA A 229 -17.54 23.80 -10.07
C ALA A 229 -17.89 25.29 -9.92
N ALA A 230 -19.15 25.63 -10.15
CA ALA A 230 -19.65 27.00 -10.06
C ALA A 230 -20.70 27.13 -8.96
N LYS A 231 -20.77 28.31 -8.36
CA LYS A 231 -21.85 28.68 -7.44
C LYS A 231 -23.17 28.82 -8.19
N ASN A 232 -24.24 28.41 -7.54
CA ASN A 232 -25.59 28.68 -8.01
C ASN A 232 -25.82 30.19 -8.07
N ARG A 233 -26.26 30.70 -9.20
CA ARG A 233 -26.48 32.16 -9.40
C ARG A 233 -27.56 32.74 -8.50
N THR A 234 -28.53 31.94 -8.08
CA THR A 234 -29.65 32.39 -7.24
C THR A 234 -29.31 32.41 -5.76
N THR A 235 -28.59 31.37 -5.28
CA THR A 235 -28.29 31.24 -3.84
C THR A 235 -26.90 31.73 -3.48
N GLY A 236 -26.00 31.90 -4.44
CA GLY A 236 -24.60 32.23 -4.20
C GLY A 236 -23.76 31.08 -3.66
N ASP A 237 -24.35 29.90 -3.44
CA ASP A 237 -23.70 28.73 -2.83
C ASP A 237 -23.33 27.66 -3.84
N PHE A 238 -22.37 26.82 -3.50
CA PHE A 238 -22.08 25.60 -4.24
C PHE A 238 -23.13 24.52 -3.98
N LEU A 239 -23.55 23.82 -5.01
CA LEU A 239 -24.36 22.63 -4.86
C LEU A 239 -23.46 21.49 -4.37
N ARG A 240 -23.73 20.92 -3.20
CA ARG A 240 -23.00 19.79 -2.61
C ARG A 240 -23.79 18.51 -2.69
N ARG A 241 -23.05 17.40 -2.92
CA ARG A 241 -23.60 16.05 -2.94
C ARG A 241 -22.62 15.09 -2.26
N SER A 242 -23.18 14.11 -1.56
CA SER A 242 -22.42 13.03 -0.94
C SER A 242 -22.81 11.70 -1.54
N LEU A 243 -21.83 10.84 -1.73
CA LEU A 243 -21.98 9.45 -2.13
C LEU A 243 -21.49 8.57 -0.99
N THR A 244 -22.31 7.63 -0.57
CA THR A 244 -21.91 6.57 0.36
C THR A 244 -21.96 5.23 -0.36
N THR A 245 -20.91 4.44 -0.24
CA THR A 245 -20.85 3.10 -0.81
C THR A 245 -20.10 2.15 0.13
N GLN A 246 -20.35 0.86 -0.02
CA GLN A 246 -19.68 -0.20 0.72
C GLN A 246 -19.01 -1.16 -0.27
N VAL A 247 -17.76 -1.49 -0.01
CA VAL A 247 -16.97 -2.44 -0.80
C VAL A 247 -16.63 -3.64 0.06
N SER A 248 -17.00 -4.84 -0.40
CA SER A 248 -16.61 -6.11 0.24
C SER A 248 -15.26 -6.56 -0.29
N LEU A 249 -14.35 -6.92 0.61
CA LEU A 249 -13.01 -7.43 0.30
C LEU A 249 -13.07 -8.96 0.19
N ARG A 250 -13.45 -9.46 -0.98
CA ARG A 250 -13.74 -10.90 -1.19
C ARG A 250 -12.56 -11.81 -0.87
N SER A 251 -11.34 -11.42 -1.21
CA SER A 251 -10.13 -12.19 -0.91
C SER A 251 -9.82 -12.30 0.58
N LEU A 252 -10.31 -11.34 1.37
CA LEU A 252 -10.16 -11.31 2.82
C LEU A 252 -11.41 -11.82 3.56
N SER A 253 -12.51 -12.08 2.84
CA SER A 253 -13.78 -12.54 3.41
C SER A 253 -14.00 -14.05 3.28
N TYR A 254 -13.02 -14.79 2.73
CA TYR A 254 -13.08 -16.24 2.69
C TYR A 254 -12.91 -16.80 4.12
N ILE A 255 -13.96 -17.35 4.65
CA ILE A 255 -13.93 -18.11 5.90
C ILE A 255 -13.74 -19.56 5.48
N ASP A 256 -12.63 -20.17 5.87
CA ASP A 256 -12.48 -21.62 5.75
C ASP A 256 -13.53 -22.29 6.65
N ARG A 257 -14.48 -22.98 6.02
CA ARG A 257 -15.57 -23.70 6.73
C ARG A 257 -15.24 -25.16 6.99
N TYR A 258 -13.98 -25.54 6.80
CA TYR A 258 -13.50 -26.92 6.91
C TYR A 258 -12.63 -27.16 8.16
N GLU A 259 -12.78 -26.34 9.21
CA GLU A 259 -12.35 -26.69 10.55
C GLU A 259 -13.47 -27.39 11.32
#